data_14b4cfcef77f5d9710975179be1ac9eb
#
_entry.id   14b4cfcef77f5d9710975179be1ac9eb
#
_cell.length_a   1.000
_cell.length_b   1.000
_cell.length_c   1.000
_cell.angle_alpha   90.00
_cell.angle_beta   90.00
_cell.angle_gamma   90.00
#
_symmetry.space_group_name_H-M   'P 1'
#
loop_
_entity.id
_entity.type
_entity.pdbx_description
1 polymer ?
#
loop_
_entity_poly.entity_id
_entity_poly.type
_entity_poly.pdbx_seq_one_letter_code
_entity_poly.pdbx_strand_id
1 'polypeptide(L)'
;MPDSAQAAGKHLRIGGQSKILMYNHESDDATLPDLSPQGIAASATLKANAWQCIEYHLGTDGTVETWVGGKSVSGLTSKPNIASDFNGQWKRGNIKPKVSAVYFGWESYGGESNTVWYDDIVVDSNRIGCYAKSK
;
A
#
# COMPACT_ATOMS: atom_id res chain seq x y z
N MET A 1 -7.17 -4.30 -4.97
CA MET A 1 -7.44 -3.63 -6.27
C MET A 1 -7.06 -4.58 -7.39
N PRO A 2 -7.82 -4.66 -8.48
CA PRO A 2 -7.44 -5.48 -9.62
C PRO A 2 -6.08 -5.05 -10.19
N ASP A 3 -5.30 -6.02 -10.59
CA ASP A 3 -4.01 -5.84 -11.25
C ASP A 3 -4.22 -5.98 -12.76
N SER A 4 -4.45 -4.86 -13.42
CA SER A 4 -4.83 -4.85 -14.84
C SER A 4 -3.67 -5.07 -15.80
N ALA A 5 -2.45 -5.07 -15.32
CA ALA A 5 -1.28 -5.24 -16.16
C ALA A 5 -0.92 -6.70 -16.41
N GLN A 6 -1.54 -7.62 -15.68
CA GLN A 6 -1.13 -9.02 -15.58
C GLN A 6 -2.31 -9.99 -15.69
N ALA A 7 -2.11 -11.21 -15.26
CA ALA A 7 -3.08 -12.27 -15.36
C ALA A 7 -4.42 -11.96 -14.66
N ALA A 8 -5.52 -12.40 -15.26
CA ALA A 8 -6.85 -12.24 -14.69
C ALA A 8 -6.94 -12.83 -13.27
N GLY A 9 -7.63 -12.13 -12.38
CA GLY A 9 -7.81 -12.54 -10.99
C GLY A 9 -6.67 -12.17 -10.04
N LYS A 10 -5.63 -11.49 -10.53
CA LYS A 10 -4.56 -10.94 -9.70
C LYS A 10 -4.87 -9.53 -9.24
N HIS A 11 -4.29 -9.14 -8.12
CA HIS A 11 -4.58 -7.87 -7.46
C HIS A 11 -3.31 -7.13 -7.08
N LEU A 12 -3.41 -5.80 -7.05
CA LEU A 12 -2.50 -4.97 -6.27
C LEU A 12 -3.08 -4.88 -4.85
N ARG A 13 -2.32 -5.33 -3.88
CA ARG A 13 -2.74 -5.39 -2.48
C ARG A 13 -2.02 -4.34 -1.65
N ILE A 14 -2.74 -3.76 -0.71
CA ILE A 14 -2.19 -2.92 0.34
C ILE A 14 -2.56 -3.58 1.66
N GLY A 15 -1.59 -3.93 2.45
CA GLY A 15 -1.85 -4.67 3.67
C GLY A 15 -0.64 -4.75 4.58
N GLY A 16 -0.65 -5.73 5.48
CA GLY A 16 0.37 -5.91 6.49
C GLY A 16 1.18 -7.17 6.30
N GLN A 17 2.48 -7.05 6.42
CA GLN A 17 3.43 -8.14 6.58
C GLN A 17 4.58 -7.65 7.45
N SER A 18 5.18 -8.53 8.25
CA SER A 18 6.28 -8.16 9.14
C SER A 18 5.96 -6.96 10.07
N LYS A 19 4.69 -6.81 10.45
CA LYS A 19 4.16 -5.71 11.27
C LYS A 19 4.24 -4.33 10.62
N ILE A 20 4.49 -4.26 9.33
CA ILE A 20 4.51 -3.00 8.58
C ILE A 20 3.42 -2.95 7.52
N LEU A 21 3.05 -1.74 7.11
CA LEU A 21 2.25 -1.52 5.93
C LEU A 21 3.08 -1.73 4.68
N MET A 22 2.55 -2.41 3.67
CA MET A 22 3.23 -2.67 2.42
C MET A 22 2.26 -2.84 1.25
N TYR A 23 2.78 -2.65 0.05
CA TYR A 23 2.12 -3.06 -1.18
C TYR A 23 2.69 -4.39 -1.68
N ASN A 24 1.84 -5.20 -2.25
CA ASN A 24 2.23 -6.38 -2.99
C ASN A 24 1.56 -6.39 -4.36
N HIS A 25 2.37 -6.50 -5.40
CA HIS A 25 1.91 -6.70 -6.76
C HIS A 25 1.82 -8.21 -7.01
N GLU A 26 0.64 -8.76 -6.87
CA GLU A 26 0.41 -10.21 -6.78
C GLU A 26 0.89 -10.98 -8.02
N SER A 27 0.95 -10.33 -9.18
CA SER A 27 1.35 -10.99 -10.43
C SER A 27 2.83 -11.37 -10.47
N ASP A 28 3.70 -10.61 -9.82
CA ASP A 28 5.15 -10.83 -9.81
C ASP A 28 5.76 -10.84 -8.40
N ASP A 29 4.91 -10.78 -7.38
CA ASP A 29 5.30 -10.68 -5.96
C ASP A 29 6.22 -9.50 -5.62
N ALA A 30 6.26 -8.48 -6.46
CA ALA A 30 6.99 -7.26 -6.15
C ALA A 30 6.37 -6.56 -4.94
N THR A 31 7.19 -6.15 -4.00
CA THR A 31 6.76 -5.44 -2.80
C THR A 31 7.28 -4.01 -2.76
N LEU A 32 6.52 -3.14 -2.12
CA LEU A 32 6.92 -1.79 -1.79
C LEU A 32 6.60 -1.54 -0.31
N PRO A 33 7.59 -1.29 0.56
CA PRO A 33 9.02 -1.31 0.27
C PRO A 33 9.53 -2.74 0.00
N ASP A 34 10.80 -2.87 -0.39
CA ASP A 34 11.44 -4.17 -0.31
C ASP A 34 11.50 -4.64 1.16
N LEU A 35 11.58 -5.94 1.37
CA LEU A 35 11.56 -6.53 2.72
C LEU A 35 12.97 -6.65 3.33
N SER A 36 13.91 -5.82 2.90
CA SER A 36 15.18 -5.64 3.58
C SER A 36 14.98 -4.94 4.94
N PRO A 37 15.94 -5.05 5.87
CA PRO A 37 15.86 -4.30 7.13
C PRO A 37 15.67 -2.80 6.93
N GLN A 38 16.30 -2.21 5.92
CA GLN A 38 16.19 -0.80 5.57
C GLN A 38 14.81 -0.46 5.01
N GLY A 39 14.27 -1.30 4.12
CA GLY A 39 12.94 -1.14 3.55
C GLY A 39 11.87 -1.24 4.63
N ILE A 40 11.96 -2.22 5.50
CA ILE A 40 11.04 -2.39 6.64
C ILE A 40 11.08 -1.16 7.56
N ALA A 41 12.27 -0.66 7.88
CA ALA A 41 12.44 0.53 8.72
C ALA A 41 11.88 1.82 8.07
N ALA A 42 11.85 1.87 6.74
CA ALA A 42 11.32 3.02 6.00
C ALA A 42 9.79 3.01 5.85
N SER A 43 9.13 1.93 6.22
CA SER A 43 7.68 1.82 6.19
C SER A 43 7.02 2.28 7.50
N ALA A 44 5.70 2.14 7.57
CA ALA A 44 4.93 2.45 8.76
C ALA A 44 4.55 1.17 9.51
N THR A 45 4.70 1.19 10.82
CA THR A 45 4.29 0.07 11.68
C THR A 45 2.76 0.02 11.80
N LEU A 46 2.20 -1.16 11.59
CA LEU A 46 0.79 -1.42 11.88
C LEU A 46 0.61 -1.69 13.38
N LYS A 47 -0.24 -0.92 14.01
CA LYS A 47 -0.51 -0.99 15.45
C LYS A 47 -1.76 -1.81 15.72
N ALA A 48 -1.66 -2.79 16.59
CA ALA A 48 -2.82 -3.52 17.07
C ALA A 48 -3.66 -2.63 18.02
N ASN A 49 -4.96 -2.85 18.03
CA ASN A 49 -5.92 -2.19 18.91
C ASN A 49 -5.90 -0.65 18.82
N ALA A 50 -5.61 -0.11 17.64
CA ALA A 50 -5.58 1.31 17.40
C ALA A 50 -6.09 1.64 16.00
N TRP A 51 -6.87 2.68 15.87
CA TRP A 51 -7.23 3.24 14.58
C TRP A 51 -6.03 3.97 13.98
N GLN A 52 -5.81 3.73 12.70
CA GLN A 52 -4.80 4.45 11.91
C GLN A 52 -5.45 4.97 10.64
N CYS A 53 -5.24 6.24 10.34
CA CYS A 53 -5.64 6.80 9.07
C CYS A 53 -4.57 6.48 8.03
N ILE A 54 -4.97 5.80 6.98
CA ILE A 54 -4.10 5.44 5.86
C ILE A 54 -4.66 6.08 4.60
N GLU A 55 -3.85 6.88 3.95
CA GLU A 55 -4.13 7.42 2.62
C GLU A 55 -3.13 6.86 1.63
N TYR A 56 -3.57 6.61 0.41
CA TYR A 56 -2.65 6.29 -0.66
C TYR A 56 -3.14 6.86 -1.99
N HIS A 57 -2.18 7.23 -2.82
CA HIS A 57 -2.39 7.70 -4.18
C HIS A 57 -1.69 6.75 -5.16
N LEU A 58 -2.42 6.34 -6.18
CA LEU A 58 -1.92 5.52 -7.26
C LEU A 58 -2.09 6.28 -8.57
N GLY A 59 -0.99 6.75 -9.14
CA GLY A 59 -0.97 7.42 -10.43
C GLY A 59 -0.87 6.42 -11.59
N THR A 60 -1.50 6.73 -12.70
CA THR A 60 -1.44 5.92 -13.93
C THR A 60 -0.04 5.87 -14.55
N ASP A 61 0.82 6.79 -14.17
CA ASP A 61 2.25 6.82 -14.55
C ASP A 61 3.14 5.90 -13.69
N GLY A 62 2.57 5.24 -12.69
CA GLY A 62 3.28 4.41 -11.73
C GLY A 62 3.66 5.12 -10.42
N THR A 63 3.25 6.38 -10.25
CA THR A 63 3.44 7.09 -8.98
C THR A 63 2.65 6.38 -7.87
N VAL A 64 3.31 6.14 -6.76
CA VAL A 64 2.70 5.69 -5.51
C VAL A 64 3.13 6.65 -4.40
N GLU A 65 2.17 7.16 -3.67
CA GLU A 65 2.40 7.99 -2.50
C GLU A 65 1.50 7.51 -1.36
N THR A 66 2.04 7.45 -0.16
CA THR A 66 1.32 6.92 1.00
C THR A 66 1.54 7.81 2.20
N TRP A 67 0.48 8.02 2.97
CA TRP A 67 0.52 8.76 4.22
C TRP A 67 -0.13 7.92 5.32
N VAL A 68 0.45 7.96 6.49
CA VAL A 68 -0.12 7.36 7.70
C VAL A 68 -0.23 8.45 8.76
N GLY A 69 -1.44 8.68 9.25
CA GLY A 69 -1.71 9.79 10.14
C GLY A 69 -1.37 11.16 9.55
N GLY A 70 -1.51 11.32 8.24
CA GLY A 70 -1.19 12.55 7.51
C GLY A 70 0.28 12.75 7.18
N LYS A 71 1.17 11.85 7.60
CA LYS A 71 2.61 11.91 7.35
C LYS A 71 3.01 11.01 6.20
N SER A 72 3.76 11.54 5.25
CA SER A 72 4.32 10.77 4.13
C SER A 72 5.26 9.67 4.63
N VAL A 73 5.16 8.50 4.01
CA VAL A 73 5.97 7.32 4.33
C VAL A 73 6.93 7.04 3.19
N SER A 74 8.22 7.25 3.40
CA SER A 74 9.24 7.17 2.36
C SER A 74 9.36 5.78 1.73
N GLY A 75 9.29 4.73 2.52
CA GLY A 75 9.32 3.35 2.03
C GLY A 75 8.10 2.95 1.20
N LEU A 76 7.02 3.70 1.30
CA LEU A 76 5.76 3.47 0.56
C LEU A 76 5.54 4.55 -0.52
N THR A 77 6.61 5.14 -1.00
CA THR A 77 6.59 6.16 -2.06
C THR A 77 7.46 5.70 -3.21
N SER A 78 6.91 5.71 -4.40
CA SER A 78 7.64 5.40 -5.64
C SER A 78 7.19 6.37 -6.72
N LYS A 79 8.15 6.99 -7.40
CA LYS A 79 7.89 7.91 -8.52
C LYS A 79 8.71 7.48 -9.74
N PRO A 80 8.22 7.67 -10.97
CA PRO A 80 8.86 7.12 -12.17
C PRO A 80 10.34 7.48 -12.32
N ASN A 81 10.73 8.68 -11.92
CA ASN A 81 12.08 9.22 -12.14
C ASN A 81 12.92 9.33 -10.85
N ILE A 82 12.43 8.78 -9.74
CA ILE A 82 13.15 8.83 -8.47
C ILE A 82 13.62 7.44 -8.10
N ALA A 83 14.93 7.24 -8.08
CA ALA A 83 15.52 6.01 -7.54
C ALA A 83 15.43 6.01 -6.02
N SER A 84 15.14 4.86 -5.46
CA SER A 84 15.16 4.60 -4.03
C SER A 84 15.63 3.16 -3.81
N ASP A 85 16.46 2.96 -2.82
CA ASP A 85 16.95 1.62 -2.46
C ASP A 85 15.84 0.71 -1.96
N PHE A 86 14.68 1.28 -1.61
CA PHE A 86 13.55 0.54 -1.04
C PHE A 86 12.52 0.07 -2.08
N ASN A 87 12.65 0.47 -3.34
CA ASN A 87 11.65 0.19 -4.36
C ASN A 87 12.22 -0.44 -5.64
N GLY A 88 13.42 -1.00 -5.58
CA GLY A 88 14.11 -1.52 -6.76
C GLY A 88 13.32 -2.59 -7.50
N GLN A 89 12.75 -3.55 -6.78
CA GLN A 89 11.91 -4.59 -7.35
C GLN A 89 10.62 -4.02 -7.96
N TRP A 90 9.97 -3.11 -7.25
CA TRP A 90 8.76 -2.41 -7.70
C TRP A 90 9.02 -1.64 -8.99
N LYS A 91 10.11 -0.89 -9.05
CA LYS A 91 10.50 -0.14 -10.25
C LYS A 91 10.87 -1.01 -11.43
N ARG A 92 11.59 -2.11 -11.21
CA ARG A 92 11.93 -3.06 -12.27
C ARG A 92 10.70 -3.68 -12.91
N GLY A 93 9.64 -3.89 -12.14
CA GLY A 93 8.35 -4.37 -12.63
C GLY A 93 7.60 -3.35 -13.47
N ASN A 94 8.02 -2.09 -13.48
CA ASN A 94 7.36 -0.99 -14.19
C ASN A 94 5.85 -0.95 -13.92
N ILE A 95 5.49 -1.06 -12.65
CA ILE A 95 4.10 -1.22 -12.20
C ILE A 95 3.35 0.10 -12.41
N LYS A 96 2.31 0.05 -13.25
CA LYS A 96 1.43 1.18 -13.53
C LYS A 96 -0.01 0.76 -13.27
N PRO A 97 -0.50 0.91 -12.04
CA PRO A 97 -1.81 0.41 -11.68
C PRO A 97 -2.92 1.11 -12.45
N LYS A 98 -3.84 0.33 -12.96
CA LYS A 98 -5.07 0.82 -13.56
C LYS A 98 -6.23 0.33 -12.70
N VAL A 99 -6.64 1.16 -11.76
CA VAL A 99 -7.66 0.80 -10.79
C VAL A 99 -9.04 0.83 -11.42
N SER A 100 -9.75 -0.28 -11.37
CA SER A 100 -11.14 -0.41 -11.80
C SER A 100 -12.10 -0.67 -10.64
N ALA A 101 -11.59 -1.20 -9.53
CA ALA A 101 -12.36 -1.45 -8.32
C ALA A 101 -11.43 -1.50 -7.10
N VAL A 102 -11.97 -1.23 -5.93
CA VAL A 102 -11.28 -1.33 -4.64
C VAL A 102 -12.07 -2.28 -3.75
N TYR A 103 -11.38 -3.22 -3.13
CA TYR A 103 -11.95 -4.19 -2.21
C TYR A 103 -11.33 -4.04 -0.83
N PHE A 104 -12.14 -4.22 0.20
CA PHE A 104 -11.72 -4.23 1.59
C PHE A 104 -12.01 -5.58 2.20
N GLY A 105 -11.11 -6.10 3.01
CA GLY A 105 -11.28 -7.38 3.63
C GLY A 105 -10.04 -7.89 4.35
N TRP A 106 -10.08 -9.13 4.73
CA TRP A 106 -8.99 -9.84 5.37
C TRP A 106 -8.70 -11.14 4.63
N GLU A 107 -7.44 -11.40 4.39
CA GLU A 107 -6.96 -12.66 3.85
C GLU A 107 -5.69 -13.06 4.58
N SER A 108 -5.64 -14.28 5.09
CA SER A 108 -4.47 -14.83 5.76
C SER A 108 -3.73 -15.78 4.83
N TYR A 109 -2.42 -15.60 4.71
CA TYR A 109 -1.54 -16.53 4.02
C TYR A 109 -0.94 -17.59 4.95
N GLY A 110 -0.77 -17.27 6.22
CA GLY A 110 -0.14 -18.13 7.22
C GLY A 110 -1.12 -18.92 8.10
N GLY A 111 -2.42 -18.79 7.85
CA GLY A 111 -3.45 -19.42 8.68
C GLY A 111 -3.71 -18.69 10.00
N GLU A 112 -3.20 -17.46 10.15
CA GLU A 112 -3.46 -16.66 11.34
C GLU A 112 -4.92 -16.22 11.39
N SER A 113 -5.42 -16.09 12.61
CA SER A 113 -6.70 -15.43 12.88
C SER A 113 -6.47 -13.96 13.21
N ASN A 114 -7.24 -13.08 12.61
CA ASN A 114 -7.18 -11.65 12.87
C ASN A 114 -8.57 -11.02 12.69
N THR A 115 -8.75 -9.82 13.22
CA THR A 115 -9.94 -9.01 13.01
C THR A 115 -9.50 -7.63 12.57
N VAL A 116 -10.00 -7.19 11.41
CA VAL A 116 -9.69 -5.89 10.83
C VAL A 116 -10.96 -5.07 10.74
N TRP A 117 -10.88 -3.82 11.16
CA TRP A 117 -11.97 -2.87 11.16
C TRP A 117 -11.67 -1.77 10.14
N TYR A 118 -12.67 -1.43 9.33
CA TYR A 118 -12.60 -0.34 8.37
C TYR A 118 -13.69 0.67 8.67
N ASP A 119 -13.36 1.95 8.60
CA ASP A 119 -14.30 3.04 8.77
C ASP A 119 -13.86 4.26 7.96
N ASP A 120 -14.76 5.21 7.73
CA ASP A 120 -14.49 6.47 7.04
C ASP A 120 -13.80 6.28 5.67
N ILE A 121 -14.25 5.32 4.87
CA ILE A 121 -13.69 5.02 3.56
C ILE A 121 -14.09 6.09 2.55
N VAL A 122 -13.11 6.72 1.93
CA VAL A 122 -13.31 7.74 0.88
C VAL A 122 -12.41 7.46 -0.30
N VAL A 123 -12.95 7.61 -1.51
CA VAL A 123 -12.20 7.52 -2.77
C VAL A 123 -12.44 8.81 -3.55
N ASP A 124 -11.37 9.46 -3.98
CA ASP A 124 -11.42 10.72 -4.72
C ASP A 124 -10.25 10.80 -5.69
N SER A 125 -10.34 11.66 -6.68
CA SER A 125 -9.25 12.00 -7.59
C SER A 125 -8.25 13.01 -6.98
N ASN A 126 -8.62 13.67 -5.91
CA ASN A 126 -7.79 14.60 -5.17
C ASN A 126 -7.42 14.03 -3.80
N ARG A 127 -6.29 14.46 -3.25
CA ARG A 127 -5.89 14.06 -1.91
C ARG A 127 -6.95 14.49 -0.88
N ILE A 128 -7.36 13.54 -0.05
CA ILE A 128 -8.43 13.70 0.93
C ILE A 128 -7.90 14.25 2.25
N GLY A 129 -6.79 13.71 2.72
CA GLY A 129 -6.21 14.02 4.03
C GLY A 129 -6.80 13.19 5.16
N CYS A 130 -5.99 13.00 6.21
CA CYS A 130 -6.43 12.41 7.46
C CYS A 130 -6.91 13.52 8.39
N TYR A 131 -8.21 13.70 8.50
CA TYR A 131 -8.78 14.65 9.44
C TYR A 131 -8.95 13.94 10.78
N ALA A 132 -8.33 14.48 11.82
CA ALA A 132 -8.67 14.13 13.18
C ALA A 132 -10.06 14.66 13.49
N LYS A 133 -11.10 13.92 13.10
CA LYS A 133 -12.42 14.16 13.65
C LYS A 133 -12.42 13.61 15.06
N SER A 134 -12.60 14.47 16.03
CA SER A 134 -12.99 14.04 17.37
C SER A 134 -14.35 13.37 17.25
N LYS A 135 -14.36 12.08 17.39
CA LYS A 135 -15.59 11.33 17.60
C LYS A 135 -15.97 11.39 19.07
#